data_8c0d71e24bdb8196849583cd2561213c
#
_entry.id   8c0d71e24bdb8196849583cd2561213c
#
_cell.length_a   1.000
_cell.length_b   1.000
_cell.length_c   1.000
_cell.angle_alpha   90.00
_cell.angle_beta   90.00
_cell.angle_gamma   90.00
#
_symmetry.space_group_name_H-M   'P 1'
#
loop_
_entity.id
_entity.type
_entity.pdbx_description
1 polymer ?
#
loop_
_entity_poly.entity_id
_entity_poly.type
_entity_poly.pdbx_seq_one_letter_code
_entity_poly.pdbx_strand_id
1 'polypeptide(L)'
;MGSALAEEHLGRPPRVAVLNIGAEEIKGNDLVKRCAEMLSQTDAINFVGYIEGNQILHDVADVIVCDGFVGNVCLKASEGTAQLFIEKIKTSIMASTIKGWIARKLFSRLFNELKTLNPPDQYNGASLLGLRGIVIKSHGSADVSAIVNALGEAVHEVKRQVPSRISDRLEAVLLERHY
;
A
#
# COMPACT_ATOMS: atom_id res chain seq x y z
N MET A 1 -7.84 10.49 -6.40
CA MET A 1 -7.95 9.13 -6.97
C MET A 1 -7.72 8.06 -5.90
N GLY A 2 -6.53 7.90 -5.32
CA GLY A 2 -6.26 6.90 -4.28
C GLY A 2 -7.21 6.98 -3.08
N SER A 3 -7.56 8.20 -2.63
CA SER A 3 -8.54 8.40 -1.57
C SER A 3 -9.94 7.86 -1.94
N ALA A 4 -10.39 8.07 -3.18
CA ALA A 4 -11.69 7.56 -3.63
C ALA A 4 -11.71 6.01 -3.67
N LEU A 5 -10.63 5.39 -4.14
CA LEU A 5 -10.51 3.93 -4.13
C LEU A 5 -10.49 3.37 -2.69
N ALA A 6 -9.69 3.98 -1.81
CA ALA A 6 -9.59 3.54 -0.42
C ALA A 6 -10.93 3.70 0.33
N GLU A 7 -11.69 4.76 0.07
CA GLU A 7 -13.01 4.98 0.67
C GLU A 7 -14.00 3.86 0.32
N GLU A 8 -13.94 3.33 -0.92
CA GLU A 8 -14.78 2.20 -1.33
C GLU A 8 -14.47 0.90 -0.57
N HIS A 9 -13.22 0.69 -0.19
CA HIS A 9 -12.81 -0.47 0.59
C HIS A 9 -13.10 -0.29 2.09
N LEU A 10 -12.87 0.91 2.60
CA LEU A 10 -12.98 1.21 4.03
C LEU A 10 -14.40 1.56 4.48
N GLY A 11 -15.26 2.04 3.58
CA GLY A 11 -16.59 2.56 3.90
C GLY A 11 -16.58 3.84 4.73
N ARG A 12 -15.44 4.54 4.81
CA ARG A 12 -15.22 5.81 5.51
C ARG A 12 -14.18 6.67 4.79
N PRO A 13 -14.16 8.00 5.02
CA PRO A 13 -13.10 8.84 4.47
C PRO A 13 -11.72 8.35 4.95
N PRO A 14 -10.79 8.04 4.03
CA PRO A 14 -9.46 7.55 4.37
C PRO A 14 -8.56 8.70 4.87
N ARG A 15 -7.66 8.40 5.78
CA ARG A 15 -6.57 9.28 6.18
C ARG A 15 -5.52 9.28 5.05
N VAL A 16 -5.24 10.44 4.51
CA VAL A 16 -4.28 10.62 3.41
C VAL A 16 -3.03 11.32 3.93
N ALA A 17 -1.86 10.72 3.72
CA ALA A 17 -0.58 11.31 4.06
C ALA A 17 0.34 11.41 2.84
N VAL A 18 1.32 12.29 2.90
CA VAL A 18 2.40 12.39 1.90
C VAL A 18 3.68 11.81 2.51
N LEU A 19 4.33 10.91 1.77
CA LEU A 19 5.62 10.35 2.17
C LEU A 19 6.71 11.42 2.12
N ASN A 20 7.42 11.59 3.22
CA ASN A 20 8.48 12.57 3.38
C ASN A 20 9.67 11.96 4.16
N ILE A 21 10.74 12.71 4.31
CA ILE A 21 11.95 12.37 5.08
C ILE A 21 11.92 12.90 6.52
N GLY A 22 10.80 13.43 6.95
CA GLY A 22 10.52 13.96 8.29
C GLY A 22 9.13 14.56 8.35
N ALA A 23 8.60 14.71 9.56
CA ALA A 23 7.27 15.24 9.80
C ALA A 23 7.17 16.76 9.65
N GLU A 24 8.32 17.47 9.65
CA GLU A 24 8.36 18.92 9.63
C GLU A 24 8.14 19.46 8.20
N GLU A 25 7.38 20.54 8.09
CA GLU A 25 7.03 21.18 6.81
C GLU A 25 8.24 21.67 5.99
N ILE A 26 9.35 21.99 6.65
CA ILE A 26 10.59 22.43 5.98
C ILE A 26 11.32 21.29 5.26
N LYS A 27 11.06 20.04 5.62
CA LYS A 27 11.71 18.86 5.05
C LYS A 27 11.08 18.44 3.74
N GLY A 28 11.84 17.67 2.96
CA GLY A 28 11.42 17.15 1.67
C GLY A 28 11.75 18.08 0.52
N ASN A 29 11.56 17.56 -0.68
CA ASN A 29 11.77 18.30 -1.93
C ASN A 29 10.52 19.14 -2.28
N ASP A 30 10.65 20.00 -3.30
CA ASP A 30 9.59 20.91 -3.71
C ASP A 30 8.34 20.18 -4.17
N LEU A 31 8.46 19.00 -4.79
CA LEU A 31 7.32 18.20 -5.23
C LEU A 31 6.48 17.73 -4.04
N VAL A 32 7.14 17.21 -2.99
CA VAL A 32 6.49 16.76 -1.76
C VAL A 32 5.78 17.92 -1.05
N LYS A 33 6.45 19.06 -0.93
CA LYS A 33 5.88 20.27 -0.30
C LYS A 33 4.66 20.78 -1.05
N ARG A 34 4.77 20.91 -2.38
CA ARG A 34 3.65 21.36 -3.23
C ARG A 34 2.47 20.38 -3.17
N CYS A 35 2.75 19.08 -3.14
CA CYS A 35 1.70 18.06 -3.00
C CYS A 35 0.95 18.23 -1.66
N ALA A 36 1.67 18.37 -0.55
CA ALA A 36 1.07 18.57 0.76
C ALA A 36 0.28 19.87 0.85
N GLU A 37 0.82 20.97 0.32
CA GLU A 37 0.12 22.24 0.23
C GLU A 37 -1.21 22.10 -0.54
N MET A 38 -1.18 21.45 -1.69
CA MET A 38 -2.38 21.22 -2.49
C MET A 38 -3.43 20.35 -1.76
N LEU A 39 -2.99 19.38 -0.98
CA LEU A 39 -3.89 18.51 -0.21
C LEU A 39 -4.47 19.22 1.02
N SER A 40 -3.70 20.11 1.66
CA SER A 40 -4.17 20.89 2.82
C SER A 40 -5.17 21.98 2.48
N GLN A 41 -5.25 22.39 1.21
CA GLN A 41 -6.16 23.44 0.73
C GLN A 41 -7.55 22.94 0.35
N THR A 42 -7.87 21.66 0.52
CA THR A 42 -9.18 21.10 0.16
C THR A 42 -9.78 20.32 1.32
N ASP A 43 -11.04 20.57 1.62
CA ASP A 43 -11.82 19.83 2.62
C ASP A 43 -12.30 18.47 2.08
N ALA A 44 -12.19 18.24 0.77
CA ALA A 44 -12.60 16.99 0.14
C ALA A 44 -11.70 15.79 0.48
N ILE A 45 -10.53 16.03 1.11
CA ILE A 45 -9.54 15.00 1.46
C ILE A 45 -9.18 15.13 2.94
N ASN A 46 -9.30 14.04 3.68
CA ASN A 46 -8.83 13.97 5.06
C ASN A 46 -7.30 13.85 5.09
N PHE A 47 -6.62 14.97 4.85
CA PHE A 47 -5.17 15.06 4.84
C PHE A 47 -4.63 15.10 6.28
N VAL A 48 -3.77 14.15 6.63
CA VAL A 48 -3.21 14.00 7.98
C VAL A 48 -1.74 14.43 8.08
N GLY A 49 -1.19 15.05 7.03
CA GLY A 49 0.17 15.56 7.01
C GLY A 49 1.20 14.62 6.40
N TYR A 50 2.43 14.67 6.90
CA TYR A 50 3.54 13.86 6.43
C TYR A 50 3.72 12.59 7.24
N ILE A 51 4.24 11.54 6.58
CA ILE A 51 4.75 10.34 7.24
C ILE A 51 6.16 10.03 6.74
N GLU A 52 6.94 9.35 7.58
CA GLU A 52 8.28 8.89 7.24
C GLU A 52 8.27 7.43 6.76
N GLY A 53 9.37 7.01 6.11
CA GLY A 53 9.51 5.66 5.56
C GLY A 53 9.35 4.54 6.59
N ASN A 54 9.74 4.76 7.85
CA ASN A 54 9.56 3.81 8.95
C ASN A 54 8.08 3.68 9.40
N GLN A 55 7.21 4.58 8.99
CA GLN A 55 5.79 4.58 9.34
C GLN A 55 4.89 3.97 8.26
N ILE A 56 5.42 3.66 7.07
CA ILE A 56 4.64 3.14 5.92
C ILE A 56 3.84 1.87 6.29
N LEU A 57 4.42 0.99 7.12
CA LEU A 57 3.80 -0.26 7.52
C LEU A 57 3.04 -0.17 8.86
N HIS A 58 2.88 1.04 9.40
CA HIS A 58 2.09 1.29 10.60
C HIS A 58 0.73 1.90 10.25
N ASP A 59 -0.25 1.73 11.12
CA ASP A 59 -1.61 2.24 10.92
C ASP A 59 -1.70 3.76 11.21
N VAL A 60 -0.87 4.57 10.53
CA VAL A 60 -0.89 6.04 10.64
C VAL A 60 -1.71 6.69 9.53
N ALA A 61 -1.75 6.10 8.34
CA ALA A 61 -2.50 6.58 7.20
C ALA A 61 -3.08 5.41 6.40
N ASP A 62 -4.22 5.64 5.76
CA ASP A 62 -4.89 4.66 4.91
C ASP A 62 -4.43 4.78 3.44
N VAL A 63 -3.99 5.98 3.04
CA VAL A 63 -3.43 6.27 1.72
C VAL A 63 -2.15 7.06 1.89
N ILE A 64 -1.08 6.59 1.27
CA ILE A 64 0.23 7.23 1.28
C ILE A 64 0.55 7.68 -0.14
N VAL A 65 0.67 8.99 -0.32
CA VAL A 65 1.02 9.60 -1.62
C VAL A 65 2.52 9.76 -1.70
N CYS A 66 3.12 9.27 -2.76
CA CYS A 66 4.54 9.45 -3.04
C CYS A 66 4.82 9.47 -4.55
N ASP A 67 6.01 9.92 -4.92
CA ASP A 67 6.54 9.73 -6.26
C ASP A 67 6.70 8.23 -6.58
N GLY A 68 6.39 7.83 -7.82
CA GLY A 68 6.39 6.43 -8.22
C GLY A 68 7.77 5.76 -8.14
N PHE A 69 8.86 6.52 -8.34
CA PHE A 69 10.21 5.99 -8.16
C PHE A 69 10.49 5.73 -6.67
N VAL A 70 10.19 6.71 -5.81
CA VAL A 70 10.36 6.59 -4.35
C VAL A 70 9.53 5.44 -3.80
N GLY A 71 8.26 5.34 -4.19
CA GLY A 71 7.36 4.25 -3.78
C GLY A 71 7.89 2.88 -4.20
N ASN A 72 8.39 2.75 -5.43
CA ASN A 72 8.95 1.49 -5.91
C ASN A 72 10.25 1.10 -5.17
N VAL A 73 11.11 2.07 -4.87
CA VAL A 73 12.31 1.83 -4.05
C VAL A 73 11.94 1.37 -2.65
N CYS A 74 10.99 2.05 -1.99
CA CYS A 74 10.51 1.66 -0.67
C CYS A 74 9.94 0.23 -0.65
N LEU A 75 9.09 -0.11 -1.61
CA LEU A 75 8.52 -1.46 -1.72
C LEU A 75 9.61 -2.51 -1.92
N LYS A 76 10.55 -2.30 -2.86
CA LYS A 76 11.64 -3.24 -3.12
C LYS A 76 12.62 -3.38 -1.95
N ALA A 77 12.93 -2.30 -1.26
CA ALA A 77 13.75 -2.33 -0.05
C ALA A 77 13.06 -3.11 1.07
N SER A 78 11.75 -2.90 1.28
CA SER A 78 10.95 -3.62 2.29
C SER A 78 10.86 -5.12 1.96
N GLU A 79 10.57 -5.49 0.71
CA GLU A 79 10.57 -6.88 0.24
C GLU A 79 11.92 -7.54 0.46
N GLY A 80 13.02 -6.91 0.04
CA GLY A 80 14.37 -7.43 0.20
C GLY A 80 14.78 -7.60 1.66
N THR A 81 14.40 -6.65 2.50
CA THR A 81 14.65 -6.71 3.96
C THR A 81 13.90 -7.88 4.58
N ALA A 82 12.61 -8.05 4.27
CA ALA A 82 11.81 -9.17 4.77
C ALA A 82 12.40 -10.53 4.33
N GLN A 83 12.80 -10.65 3.06
CA GLN A 83 13.45 -11.86 2.55
C GLN A 83 14.75 -12.17 3.29
N LEU A 84 15.62 -11.17 3.48
CA LEU A 84 16.87 -11.31 4.21
C LEU A 84 16.64 -11.81 5.65
N PHE A 85 15.66 -11.25 6.37
CA PHE A 85 15.30 -11.70 7.72
C PHE A 85 14.83 -13.17 7.73
N ILE A 86 13.94 -13.53 6.80
CA ILE A 86 13.45 -14.92 6.67
C ILE A 86 14.60 -15.88 6.40
N GLU A 87 15.54 -15.56 5.50
CA GLU A 87 16.71 -16.37 5.21
C GLU A 87 17.63 -16.52 6.40
N LYS A 88 17.92 -15.42 7.11
CA LYS A 88 18.75 -15.45 8.34
C LYS A 88 18.12 -16.32 9.42
N ILE A 89 16.84 -16.20 9.66
CA ILE A 89 16.11 -17.02 10.64
C ILE A 89 16.17 -18.51 10.23
N LYS A 90 15.87 -18.83 8.96
CA LYS A 90 15.95 -20.20 8.44
C LYS A 90 17.36 -20.79 8.64
N THR A 91 18.40 -20.05 8.26
CA THR A 91 19.79 -20.49 8.39
C THR A 91 20.17 -20.73 9.84
N SER A 92 19.80 -19.83 10.75
CA SER A 92 20.06 -19.96 12.19
C SER A 92 19.38 -21.18 12.82
N ILE A 93 18.13 -21.46 12.40
CA ILE A 93 17.39 -22.64 12.88
C ILE A 93 18.00 -23.94 12.33
N MET A 94 18.46 -23.94 11.07
CA MET A 94 19.07 -25.12 10.43
C MET A 94 20.48 -25.44 10.98
N ALA A 95 21.21 -24.44 11.41
CA ALA A 95 22.55 -24.62 12.01
C ALA A 95 22.53 -25.22 13.46
N SER A 96 21.36 -25.27 14.09
CA SER A 96 21.19 -25.79 15.44
C SER A 96 21.04 -27.32 15.44
N THR A 97 21.76 -28.02 16.33
CA THR A 97 21.76 -29.49 16.47
C THR A 97 20.42 -30.04 17.00
N ILE A 98 20.41 -30.88 18.04
CA ILE A 98 19.20 -31.57 18.54
C ILE A 98 18.06 -30.64 18.97
N LYS A 99 18.38 -29.47 19.54
CA LYS A 99 17.38 -28.44 19.85
C LYS A 99 16.76 -27.82 18.59
N GLY A 100 17.42 -27.93 17.45
CA GLY A 100 16.95 -27.39 16.15
C GLY A 100 15.73 -28.13 15.58
N TRP A 101 15.47 -29.39 15.95
CA TRP A 101 14.27 -30.10 15.48
C TRP A 101 12.99 -29.50 16.09
N ILE A 102 13.00 -29.22 17.39
CA ILE A 102 11.86 -28.60 18.09
C ILE A 102 11.68 -27.17 17.61
N ALA A 103 12.78 -26.40 17.49
CA ALA A 103 12.75 -25.04 16.97
C ALA A 103 12.20 -24.99 15.54
N ARG A 104 12.59 -25.93 14.69
CA ARG A 104 12.12 -26.04 13.30
C ARG A 104 10.61 -26.32 13.22
N LYS A 105 10.09 -27.23 14.05
CA LYS A 105 8.67 -27.57 14.10
C LYS A 105 7.83 -26.36 14.59
N LEU A 106 8.32 -25.68 15.64
CA LEU A 106 7.67 -24.49 16.19
C LEU A 106 7.70 -23.32 15.19
N PHE A 107 8.85 -23.09 14.54
CA PHE A 107 9.00 -22.03 13.54
C PHE A 107 8.12 -22.29 12.31
N SER A 108 8.07 -23.55 11.82
CA SER A 108 7.20 -23.89 10.69
C SER A 108 5.74 -23.64 11.00
N ARG A 109 5.31 -23.93 12.23
CA ARG A 109 3.94 -23.67 12.68
C ARG A 109 3.66 -22.15 12.71
N LEU A 110 4.50 -21.37 13.39
CA LEU A 110 4.37 -19.91 13.46
C LEU A 110 4.43 -19.26 12.08
N PHE A 111 5.31 -19.74 11.21
CA PHE A 111 5.44 -19.21 9.86
C PHE A 111 4.19 -19.52 8.99
N ASN A 112 3.60 -20.70 9.16
CA ASN A 112 2.35 -21.05 8.49
C ASN A 112 1.17 -20.25 9.06
N GLU A 113 1.12 -20.03 10.37
CA GLU A 113 0.11 -19.15 10.98
C GLU A 113 0.23 -17.71 10.48
N LEU A 114 1.44 -17.16 10.39
CA LEU A 114 1.67 -15.82 9.81
C LEU A 114 1.26 -15.73 8.34
N LYS A 115 1.53 -16.76 7.54
CA LYS A 115 1.08 -16.83 6.13
C LYS A 115 -0.44 -16.91 6.00
N THR A 116 -1.13 -17.59 6.93
CA THR A 116 -2.59 -17.66 6.94
C THR A 116 -3.25 -16.37 7.40
N LEU A 117 -2.60 -15.65 8.32
CA LEU A 117 -3.09 -14.35 8.80
C LEU A 117 -2.90 -13.22 7.77
N ASN A 118 -1.82 -13.27 7.02
CA ASN A 118 -1.48 -12.30 5.97
C ASN A 118 -0.94 -13.04 4.73
N PRO A 119 -1.79 -13.69 3.94
CA PRO A 119 -1.34 -14.35 2.72
C PRO A 119 -0.80 -13.27 1.77
N PRO A 120 0.48 -13.37 1.34
CA PRO A 120 1.10 -12.37 0.47
C PRO A 120 0.35 -12.19 -0.85
N ASP A 121 -0.36 -13.22 -1.29
CA ASP A 121 -1.12 -13.23 -2.54
C ASP A 121 -2.48 -12.53 -2.42
N GLN A 122 -2.97 -12.29 -1.20
CA GLN A 122 -4.24 -11.62 -0.94
C GLN A 122 -4.24 -10.16 -1.44
N TYR A 123 -3.09 -9.52 -1.42
CA TYR A 123 -2.90 -8.13 -1.85
C TYR A 123 -2.34 -8.01 -3.27
N ASN A 124 -2.43 -9.08 -4.07
CA ASN A 124 -2.04 -9.02 -5.46
C ASN A 124 -3.16 -8.37 -6.29
N GLY A 125 -2.78 -7.41 -7.11
CA GLY A 125 -3.71 -6.66 -7.94
C GLY A 125 -3.67 -5.16 -7.61
N ALA A 126 -2.73 -4.44 -8.22
CA ALA A 126 -2.64 -2.99 -8.09
C ALA A 126 -3.44 -2.30 -9.20
N SER A 127 -4.39 -1.46 -8.80
CA SER A 127 -5.20 -0.68 -9.73
C SER A 127 -4.38 0.44 -10.35
N LEU A 128 -4.39 0.54 -11.68
CA LEU A 128 -3.84 1.68 -12.41
C LEU A 128 -4.89 2.78 -12.49
N LEU A 129 -4.86 3.69 -11.53
CA LEU A 129 -5.83 4.77 -11.39
C LEU A 129 -5.63 5.86 -12.46
N GLY A 130 -6.74 6.55 -12.81
CA GLY A 130 -6.72 7.65 -13.78
C GLY A 130 -6.91 7.22 -15.23
N LEU A 131 -7.16 5.95 -15.47
CA LEU A 131 -7.55 5.42 -16.78
C LEU A 131 -9.07 5.47 -16.95
N ARG A 132 -9.55 5.48 -18.22
CA ARG A 132 -10.99 5.43 -18.53
C ARG A 132 -11.64 4.07 -18.30
N GLY A 133 -10.83 3.05 -18.03
CA GLY A 133 -11.27 1.69 -17.75
C GLY A 133 -10.48 1.09 -16.61
N ILE A 134 -10.93 -0.04 -16.10
CA ILE A 134 -10.28 -0.76 -15.01
C ILE A 134 -9.10 -1.55 -15.56
N VAL A 135 -7.94 -1.30 -15.00
CA VAL A 135 -6.69 -2.02 -15.32
C VAL A 135 -6.02 -2.42 -14.01
N ILE A 136 -5.94 -3.71 -13.78
CA ILE A 136 -5.31 -4.28 -12.59
C ILE A 136 -3.96 -4.88 -12.98
N LYS A 137 -2.91 -4.41 -12.31
CA LYS A 137 -1.56 -4.95 -12.48
C LYS A 137 -1.30 -6.04 -11.46
N SER A 138 -1.02 -7.25 -11.94
CA SER A 138 -0.52 -8.36 -11.11
C SER A 138 1.02 -8.33 -11.01
N HIS A 139 1.56 -8.95 -9.96
CA HIS A 139 3.00 -9.11 -9.81
C HIS A 139 3.54 -10.13 -10.84
N GLY A 140 4.77 -9.90 -11.33
CA GLY A 140 5.37 -10.79 -12.36
C GLY A 140 5.64 -12.22 -11.89
N SER A 141 5.75 -12.46 -10.59
CA SER A 141 5.91 -13.78 -9.97
C SER A 141 4.61 -14.34 -9.39
N ALA A 142 3.45 -13.78 -9.78
CA ALA A 142 2.15 -14.20 -9.27
C ALA A 142 1.86 -15.65 -9.66
N ASP A 143 1.41 -16.43 -8.68
CA ASP A 143 0.86 -17.75 -8.90
C ASP A 143 -0.63 -17.69 -9.29
N VAL A 144 -1.26 -18.84 -9.43
CA VAL A 144 -2.68 -18.93 -9.81
C VAL A 144 -3.58 -18.25 -8.78
N SER A 145 -3.28 -18.39 -7.48
CA SER A 145 -4.10 -17.78 -6.41
C SER A 145 -4.00 -16.26 -6.43
N ALA A 146 -2.81 -15.74 -6.65
CA ALA A 146 -2.56 -14.32 -6.79
C ALA A 146 -3.29 -13.72 -8.01
N ILE A 147 -3.32 -14.42 -9.16
CA ILE A 147 -4.08 -13.98 -10.34
C ILE A 147 -5.59 -13.98 -10.06
N VAL A 148 -6.10 -15.00 -9.37
CA VAL A 148 -7.53 -15.04 -8.98
C VAL A 148 -7.90 -13.86 -8.10
N ASN A 149 -7.03 -13.49 -7.14
CA ASN A 149 -7.24 -12.31 -6.30
C ASN A 149 -7.24 -11.00 -7.13
N ALA A 150 -6.31 -10.85 -8.07
CA ALA A 150 -6.29 -9.70 -8.97
C ALA A 150 -7.55 -9.60 -9.84
N LEU A 151 -8.08 -10.73 -10.33
CA LEU A 151 -9.36 -10.77 -11.04
C LEU A 151 -10.54 -10.44 -10.11
N GLY A 152 -10.49 -10.89 -8.86
CA GLY A 152 -11.46 -10.53 -7.82
C GLY A 152 -11.52 -9.02 -7.59
N GLU A 153 -10.34 -8.36 -7.52
CA GLU A 153 -10.24 -6.91 -7.40
C GLU A 153 -10.85 -6.20 -8.61
N ALA A 154 -10.56 -6.66 -9.83
CA ALA A 154 -11.17 -6.10 -11.03
C ALA A 154 -12.71 -6.21 -11.01
N VAL A 155 -13.25 -7.35 -10.58
CA VAL A 155 -14.70 -7.54 -10.42
C VAL A 155 -15.28 -6.61 -9.34
N HIS A 156 -14.55 -6.42 -8.23
CA HIS A 156 -14.94 -5.50 -7.18
C HIS A 156 -15.04 -4.06 -7.70
N GLU A 157 -14.02 -3.59 -8.40
CA GLU A 157 -14.00 -2.25 -8.99
C GLU A 157 -15.11 -2.04 -10.03
N VAL A 158 -15.40 -3.05 -10.87
CA VAL A 158 -16.54 -2.98 -11.82
C VAL A 158 -17.86 -2.82 -11.08
N LYS A 159 -18.12 -3.65 -10.06
CA LYS A 159 -19.37 -3.61 -9.28
C LYS A 159 -19.55 -2.27 -8.55
N ARG A 160 -18.46 -1.67 -8.11
CA ARG A 160 -18.44 -0.40 -7.39
C ARG A 160 -18.35 0.82 -8.31
N GLN A 161 -18.22 0.61 -9.62
CA GLN A 161 -18.08 1.68 -10.61
C GLN A 161 -16.94 2.67 -10.26
N VAL A 162 -15.80 2.14 -9.78
CA VAL A 162 -14.68 2.92 -9.25
C VAL A 162 -14.21 4.03 -10.20
N PRO A 163 -14.01 3.82 -11.53
CA PRO A 163 -13.61 4.89 -12.44
C PRO A 163 -14.58 6.07 -12.48
N SER A 164 -15.89 5.81 -12.48
CA SER A 164 -16.90 6.86 -12.47
C SER A 164 -16.86 7.68 -11.18
N ARG A 165 -16.80 7.01 -10.03
CA ARG A 165 -16.71 7.66 -8.72
C ARG A 165 -15.43 8.48 -8.55
N ILE A 166 -14.32 8.02 -9.11
CA ILE A 166 -13.08 8.81 -9.16
C ILE A 166 -13.28 10.07 -9.98
N SER A 167 -13.93 9.97 -11.14
CA SER A 167 -14.26 11.14 -11.99
C SER A 167 -15.12 12.16 -11.24
N ASP A 168 -16.24 11.71 -10.67
CA ASP A 168 -17.17 12.58 -9.94
C ASP A 168 -16.47 13.29 -8.77
N ARG A 169 -15.61 12.56 -8.06
CA ARG A 169 -14.84 13.12 -6.94
C ARG A 169 -13.79 14.14 -7.39
N LEU A 170 -13.13 13.88 -8.53
CA LEU A 170 -12.17 14.82 -9.10
C LEU A 170 -12.86 16.10 -9.59
N GLU A 171 -14.02 15.98 -10.23
CA GLU A 171 -14.82 17.14 -10.66
C GLU A 171 -15.21 18.00 -9.47
N ALA A 172 -15.68 17.41 -8.36
CA ALA A 172 -16.03 18.13 -7.15
C ALA A 172 -14.84 18.93 -6.60
N VAL A 173 -13.65 18.29 -6.47
CA VAL A 173 -12.43 18.96 -5.99
C VAL A 173 -11.95 20.06 -6.91
N LEU A 174 -12.12 19.89 -8.24
CA LEU A 174 -11.73 20.92 -9.23
C LEU A 174 -12.69 22.12 -9.20
N LEU A 175 -13.98 21.90 -8.95
CA LEU A 175 -14.97 22.97 -8.81
C LEU A 175 -14.72 23.82 -7.55
N GLU A 176 -14.35 23.19 -6.43
CA GLU A 176 -13.99 23.92 -5.20
C GLU A 176 -12.79 24.87 -5.37
N ARG A 177 -11.88 24.58 -6.32
CA ARG A 177 -10.69 25.40 -6.59
C ARG A 177 -10.93 26.62 -7.47
N HIS A 178 -12.08 26.73 -8.09
CA HIS A 178 -12.45 27.86 -8.98
C HIS A 178 -13.28 28.94 -8.28
N TYR A 179 -13.50 28.80 -7.00
CA TYR A 179 -14.15 29.80 -6.12
C TYR A 179 -13.18 30.23 -5.01
#